data_3deacf6372a585280765293fc038bf19
#
_entry.id   3deacf6372a585280765293fc038bf19
#
_cell.length_a   1.000
_cell.length_b   1.000
_cell.length_c   1.000
_cell.angle_alpha   90.00
_cell.angle_beta   90.00
_cell.angle_gamma   90.00
#
_symmetry.space_group_name_H-M   'P 1'
#
loop_
_entity.id
_entity.type
_entity.pdbx_description
1 polymer ?
#
loop_
_entity_poly.entity_id
_entity_poly.type
_entity_poly.pdbx_seq_one_letter_code
_entity_poly.pdbx_strand_id
1 'polypeptide(L)'
;MIPACDWYESIPFADAITLIHEPWMPPFYRCNMWHIKGRDRDLLVDTGLGAYPLRDNVPLLQGRPITCLTSHTHFDHNGSTHEFADRLVHAAEAHVLADPQDDDTLFAKYTGGNRDGDMFIDHPEGWNAGTYRIPPAPATGLVAEGDVIDLGDRAFTVLHTPGHSPGHLSLWEAATGTLIAQDVVYDGPLVTECRGADIGVYVATMRRLREIEPRIVHGGHYASFGAVRFRQLIDKFLEGKGCVSHPGR
;
A
#
# COMPACT_ATOMS: atom_id res chain seq x y z
N MET A 1 -24.10 -8.91 6.09
CA MET A 1 -23.12 -9.56 5.17
C MET A 1 -23.22 -8.88 3.82
N ILE A 2 -22.09 -8.54 3.24
CA ILE A 2 -21.98 -7.73 2.03
C ILE A 2 -21.62 -8.64 0.85
N PRO A 3 -22.39 -8.62 -0.24
CA PRO A 3 -22.12 -9.40 -1.44
C PRO A 3 -20.92 -8.82 -2.21
N ALA A 4 -20.30 -9.63 -3.08
CA ALA A 4 -19.12 -9.25 -3.84
C ALA A 4 -19.29 -7.98 -4.69
N CYS A 5 -20.47 -7.79 -5.30
CA CYS A 5 -20.75 -6.63 -6.15
C CYS A 5 -20.78 -5.29 -5.38
N ASP A 6 -20.93 -5.32 -4.07
CA ASP A 6 -21.01 -4.13 -3.20
C ASP A 6 -19.80 -4.01 -2.28
N TRP A 7 -18.77 -4.86 -2.49
CA TRP A 7 -17.60 -4.92 -1.63
C TRP A 7 -16.60 -3.80 -1.89
N TYR A 8 -16.41 -3.39 -3.13
CA TYR A 8 -15.44 -2.37 -3.51
C TYR A 8 -16.11 -1.05 -3.88
N GLU A 9 -15.50 0.05 -3.49
CA GLU A 9 -15.85 1.40 -3.93
C GLU A 9 -14.71 2.01 -4.73
N SER A 10 -15.05 2.77 -5.78
CA SER A 10 -14.11 3.50 -6.63
C SER A 10 -14.41 4.99 -6.61
N ILE A 11 -13.44 5.81 -6.19
CA ILE A 11 -13.57 7.26 -6.05
C ILE A 11 -12.55 7.95 -6.98
N PRO A 12 -12.99 8.67 -8.02
CA PRO A 12 -12.08 9.36 -8.92
C PRO A 12 -11.43 10.58 -8.25
N PHE A 13 -10.14 10.75 -8.53
CA PHE A 13 -9.35 11.93 -8.20
C PHE A 13 -8.90 12.65 -9.46
N ALA A 14 -8.22 13.80 -9.30
CA ALA A 14 -7.54 14.47 -10.40
C ALA A 14 -6.42 13.61 -11.01
N ASP A 15 -5.90 14.05 -12.16
CA ASP A 15 -4.74 13.42 -12.82
C ASP A 15 -4.97 11.95 -13.19
N ALA A 16 -6.21 11.59 -13.53
CA ALA A 16 -6.61 10.23 -13.92
C ALA A 16 -6.21 9.14 -12.89
N ILE A 17 -6.26 9.50 -11.61
CA ILE A 17 -6.05 8.62 -10.47
C ILE A 17 -7.42 8.27 -9.87
N THR A 18 -7.60 7.02 -9.50
CA THR A 18 -8.82 6.55 -8.82
C THR A 18 -8.42 5.78 -7.57
N LEU A 19 -8.99 6.16 -6.44
CA LEU A 19 -8.95 5.34 -5.22
C LEU A 19 -9.92 4.18 -5.39
N ILE A 20 -9.44 2.98 -5.14
CA ILE A 20 -10.27 1.78 -4.94
C ILE A 20 -10.07 1.35 -3.49
N HIS A 21 -11.13 1.01 -2.79
CA HIS A 21 -11.03 0.54 -1.41
C HIS A 21 -12.18 -0.41 -1.03
N GLU A 22 -12.05 -1.01 0.15
CA GLU A 22 -13.02 -1.92 0.76
C GLU A 22 -13.75 -1.15 1.88
N PRO A 23 -14.89 -0.44 1.60
CA PRO A 23 -15.51 0.51 2.54
C PRO A 23 -16.01 -0.14 3.84
N TRP A 24 -16.18 -1.46 3.84
CA TRP A 24 -16.66 -2.25 4.98
C TRP A 24 -15.54 -2.64 5.96
N MET A 25 -14.34 -2.15 5.73
CA MET A 25 -13.22 -2.25 6.67
C MET A 25 -13.03 -0.94 7.43
N PRO A 26 -12.69 -0.98 8.75
CA PRO A 26 -12.30 0.22 9.49
C PRO A 26 -11.12 0.93 8.84
N PRO A 27 -11.03 2.28 8.91
CA PRO A 27 -9.99 3.06 8.23
C PRO A 27 -8.54 2.62 8.49
N PHE A 28 -8.28 2.00 9.63
CA PHE A 28 -6.95 1.48 9.98
C PHE A 28 -6.55 0.23 9.18
N TYR A 29 -7.50 -0.62 8.81
CA TYR A 29 -7.26 -1.85 8.02
C TYR A 29 -7.62 -1.68 6.54
N ARG A 30 -8.27 -0.58 6.19
CA ARG A 30 -8.75 -0.31 4.85
C ARG A 30 -7.64 0.26 3.98
N CYS A 31 -7.04 -0.59 3.17
CA CYS A 31 -6.06 -0.17 2.18
C CYS A 31 -6.66 0.76 1.13
N ASN A 32 -5.93 1.79 0.81
CA ASN A 32 -6.14 2.61 -0.38
C ASN A 32 -5.36 2.00 -1.55
N MET A 33 -6.07 1.35 -2.46
CA MET A 33 -5.54 0.85 -3.71
C MET A 33 -5.61 1.98 -4.76
N TRP A 34 -4.46 2.35 -5.34
CA TRP A 34 -4.41 3.48 -6.26
C TRP A 34 -4.32 3.00 -7.70
N HIS A 35 -5.42 3.14 -8.46
CA HIS A 35 -5.42 2.92 -9.91
C HIS A 35 -5.03 4.22 -10.63
N ILE A 36 -4.05 4.14 -11.51
CA ILE A 36 -3.50 5.25 -12.27
C ILE A 36 -3.60 4.90 -13.74
N LYS A 37 -4.42 5.66 -14.47
CA LYS A 37 -4.59 5.45 -15.90
C LYS A 37 -3.43 6.07 -16.68
N GLY A 38 -2.86 5.30 -17.59
CA GLY A 38 -1.89 5.74 -18.58
C GLY A 38 -2.36 5.52 -20.02
N ARG A 39 -1.58 6.00 -21.00
CA ARG A 39 -1.90 5.82 -22.41
C ARG A 39 -1.76 4.36 -22.82
N ASP A 40 -0.65 3.72 -22.51
CA ASP A 40 -0.29 2.40 -23.02
C ASP A 40 -0.70 1.25 -22.09
N ARG A 41 -0.63 1.51 -20.79
CA ARG A 41 -1.04 0.61 -19.71
C ARG A 41 -1.44 1.40 -18.47
N ASP A 42 -2.16 0.75 -17.58
CA ASP A 42 -2.50 1.30 -16.29
C ASP A 42 -1.55 0.77 -15.20
N LEU A 43 -1.45 1.48 -14.10
CA LEU A 43 -0.74 1.06 -12.90
C LEU A 43 -1.75 0.91 -11.76
N LEU A 44 -1.68 -0.20 -11.05
CA LEU A 44 -2.37 -0.40 -9.78
C LEU A 44 -1.34 -0.52 -8.66
N VAL A 45 -1.45 0.31 -7.64
CA VAL A 45 -0.61 0.23 -6.44
C VAL A 45 -1.44 -0.38 -5.33
N ASP A 46 -1.02 -1.56 -4.89
CA ASP A 46 -1.65 -2.44 -3.90
C ASP A 46 -3.01 -3.01 -4.32
N THR A 47 -3.49 -4.01 -3.59
CA THR A 47 -4.62 -4.85 -4.02
C THR A 47 -5.58 -5.22 -2.88
N GLY A 48 -5.54 -4.49 -1.77
CA GLY A 48 -6.46 -4.69 -0.66
C GLY A 48 -6.28 -6.02 0.08
N LEU A 49 -7.26 -6.34 0.91
CA LEU A 49 -7.34 -7.62 1.61
C LEU A 49 -7.64 -8.78 0.65
N GLY A 50 -8.37 -8.53 -0.44
CA GLY A 50 -8.77 -9.59 -1.37
C GLY A 50 -9.84 -10.52 -0.80
N ALA A 51 -10.79 -9.99 -0.03
CA ALA A 51 -11.91 -10.77 0.48
C ALA A 51 -12.78 -11.35 -0.64
N TYR A 52 -12.85 -10.64 -1.77
CA TYR A 52 -13.40 -11.09 -3.04
C TYR A 52 -12.42 -10.81 -4.18
N PRO A 53 -12.53 -11.51 -5.33
CA PRO A 53 -11.71 -11.22 -6.50
C PRO A 53 -11.82 -9.75 -6.91
N LEU A 54 -10.71 -9.01 -6.78
CA LEU A 54 -10.67 -7.57 -7.01
C LEU A 54 -10.97 -7.24 -8.48
N ARG A 55 -10.29 -7.94 -9.38
CA ARG A 55 -10.38 -7.66 -10.82
C ARG A 55 -11.76 -7.94 -11.40
N ASP A 56 -12.43 -8.97 -10.91
CA ASP A 56 -13.76 -9.35 -11.38
C ASP A 56 -14.85 -8.39 -10.89
N ASN A 57 -14.67 -7.79 -9.72
CA ASN A 57 -15.66 -6.92 -9.07
C ASN A 57 -15.40 -5.41 -9.27
N VAL A 58 -14.26 -5.04 -9.88
CA VAL A 58 -13.93 -3.64 -10.20
C VAL A 58 -13.78 -3.46 -11.70
N PRO A 59 -14.81 -2.98 -12.42
CA PRO A 59 -14.79 -2.86 -13.89
C PRO A 59 -13.62 -2.01 -14.42
N LEU A 60 -13.15 -1.05 -13.64
CA LEU A 60 -12.01 -0.20 -13.98
C LEU A 60 -10.72 -1.02 -14.23
N LEU A 61 -10.59 -2.19 -13.63
CA LEU A 61 -9.42 -3.07 -13.74
C LEU A 61 -9.52 -4.10 -14.89
N GLN A 62 -10.50 -3.92 -15.77
CA GLN A 62 -10.76 -4.84 -16.88
C GLN A 62 -10.43 -4.22 -18.24
N GLY A 63 -10.08 -5.08 -19.21
CA GLY A 63 -9.97 -4.70 -20.64
C GLY A 63 -8.71 -3.93 -21.03
N ARG A 64 -7.78 -3.62 -20.08
CA ARG A 64 -6.50 -2.96 -20.35
C ARG A 64 -5.34 -3.72 -19.70
N PRO A 65 -4.11 -3.60 -20.25
CA PRO A 65 -2.92 -4.05 -19.55
C PRO A 65 -2.76 -3.27 -18.24
N ILE A 66 -2.48 -3.97 -17.14
CA ILE A 66 -2.23 -3.37 -15.82
C ILE A 66 -0.92 -3.91 -15.28
N THR A 67 -0.02 -3.02 -14.89
CA THR A 67 1.11 -3.33 -14.02
C THR A 67 0.64 -3.18 -12.58
N CYS A 68 0.77 -4.22 -11.78
CA CYS A 68 0.47 -4.21 -10.35
C CYS A 68 1.76 -4.01 -9.57
N LEU A 69 1.89 -2.92 -8.82
CA LEU A 69 2.98 -2.70 -7.87
C LEU A 69 2.49 -3.03 -6.46
N THR A 70 3.13 -3.98 -5.81
CA THR A 70 2.98 -4.19 -4.37
C THR A 70 3.95 -3.28 -3.66
N SER A 71 3.42 -2.28 -2.94
CA SER A 71 4.24 -1.32 -2.20
C SER A 71 5.00 -1.98 -1.06
N HIS A 72 4.34 -2.92 -0.38
CA HIS A 72 4.88 -3.79 0.66
C HIS A 72 3.92 -4.98 0.89
N THR A 73 4.36 -5.97 1.68
CA THR A 73 3.66 -7.25 1.74
C THR A 73 2.78 -7.46 2.99
N HIS A 74 2.31 -6.39 3.64
CA HIS A 74 1.30 -6.54 4.68
C HIS A 74 -0.04 -7.01 4.09
N PHE A 75 -0.80 -7.75 4.89
CA PHE A 75 -1.95 -8.54 4.46
C PHE A 75 -3.06 -7.74 3.77
N ASP A 76 -3.22 -6.49 4.14
CA ASP A 76 -4.22 -5.58 3.60
C ASP A 76 -3.78 -4.87 2.30
N HIS A 77 -2.56 -5.12 1.83
CA HIS A 77 -2.01 -4.52 0.61
C HIS A 77 -1.82 -5.51 -0.55
N ASN A 78 -1.79 -6.82 -0.30
CA ASN A 78 -1.37 -7.80 -1.30
C ASN A 78 -2.35 -8.97 -1.54
N GLY A 79 -3.58 -8.89 -1.01
CA GLY A 79 -4.54 -9.99 -1.04
C GLY A 79 -4.97 -10.43 -2.44
N SER A 80 -5.06 -9.51 -3.40
CA SER A 80 -5.46 -9.80 -4.79
C SER A 80 -4.32 -9.67 -5.81
N THR A 81 -3.05 -9.54 -5.38
CA THR A 81 -1.90 -9.39 -6.29
C THR A 81 -1.78 -10.54 -7.30
N HIS A 82 -2.16 -11.75 -6.91
CA HIS A 82 -2.15 -12.95 -7.75
C HIS A 82 -3.05 -12.86 -9.02
N GLU A 83 -4.02 -11.94 -9.03
CA GLU A 83 -4.95 -11.76 -10.16
C GLU A 83 -4.32 -11.00 -11.34
N PHE A 84 -3.14 -10.39 -11.15
CA PHE A 84 -2.47 -9.60 -12.17
C PHE A 84 -1.30 -10.35 -12.79
N ALA A 85 -1.13 -10.22 -14.13
CA ALA A 85 -0.07 -10.91 -14.84
C ALA A 85 1.30 -10.23 -14.70
N ASP A 86 1.33 -8.91 -14.58
CA ASP A 86 2.54 -8.09 -14.39
C ASP A 86 2.60 -7.59 -12.94
N ARG A 87 3.53 -8.14 -12.15
CA ARG A 87 3.61 -7.93 -10.69
C ARG A 87 5.01 -7.47 -10.30
N LEU A 88 5.08 -6.24 -9.80
CA LEU A 88 6.31 -5.59 -9.36
C LEU A 88 6.36 -5.51 -7.82
N VAL A 89 7.54 -5.71 -7.26
CA VAL A 89 7.81 -5.57 -5.83
C VAL A 89 9.28 -5.26 -5.61
N HIS A 90 9.67 -4.74 -4.44
CA HIS A 90 11.06 -4.62 -4.04
C HIS A 90 11.67 -5.99 -3.70
N ALA A 91 12.96 -6.18 -4.04
CA ALA A 91 13.66 -7.46 -3.82
C ALA A 91 13.62 -7.96 -2.36
N ALA A 92 13.59 -7.05 -1.38
CA ALA A 92 13.56 -7.40 0.03
C ALA A 92 12.28 -8.13 0.46
N GLU A 93 11.17 -7.98 -0.28
CA GLU A 93 9.87 -8.57 0.03
C GLU A 93 9.37 -9.57 -1.01
N ALA A 94 10.12 -9.79 -2.09
CA ALA A 94 9.72 -10.70 -3.17
C ALA A 94 9.48 -12.13 -2.67
N HIS A 95 10.21 -12.59 -1.64
CA HIS A 95 10.03 -13.90 -1.05
C HIS A 95 8.71 -14.03 -0.28
N VAL A 96 8.26 -12.97 0.40
CA VAL A 96 6.97 -12.95 1.10
C VAL A 96 5.83 -12.98 0.08
N LEU A 97 5.94 -12.22 -1.00
CA LEU A 97 4.94 -12.21 -2.07
C LEU A 97 4.83 -13.58 -2.76
N ALA A 98 5.95 -14.32 -2.87
CA ALA A 98 5.98 -15.65 -3.47
C ALA A 98 5.43 -16.75 -2.57
N ASP A 99 5.57 -16.61 -1.26
CA ASP A 99 5.10 -17.60 -0.26
C ASP A 99 4.65 -16.86 1.02
N PRO A 100 3.48 -16.20 1.00
CA PRO A 100 3.01 -15.38 2.10
C PRO A 100 2.65 -16.21 3.33
N GLN A 101 3.33 -15.93 4.44
CA GLN A 101 3.03 -16.52 5.74
C GLN A 101 2.30 -15.50 6.62
N ASP A 102 1.39 -15.97 7.47
CA ASP A 102 0.57 -15.12 8.35
C ASP A 102 1.40 -14.15 9.21
N ASP A 103 2.58 -14.58 9.68
CA ASP A 103 3.48 -13.76 10.49
C ASP A 103 4.24 -12.72 9.65
N ASP A 104 4.65 -13.07 8.44
CA ASP A 104 5.40 -12.17 7.56
C ASP A 104 4.52 -11.08 6.98
N THR A 105 3.25 -11.40 6.73
CA THR A 105 2.23 -10.47 6.25
C THR A 105 1.52 -9.69 7.36
N LEU A 106 1.84 -9.95 8.63
CA LEU A 106 1.18 -9.42 9.83
C LEU A 106 -0.28 -9.86 10.01
N PHE A 107 -0.79 -10.78 9.20
CA PHE A 107 -2.17 -11.25 9.33
C PHE A 107 -2.42 -11.85 10.72
N ALA A 108 -1.52 -12.70 11.22
CA ALA A 108 -1.63 -13.30 12.54
C ALA A 108 -1.65 -12.24 13.66
N LYS A 109 -0.84 -11.19 13.56
CA LYS A 109 -0.76 -10.11 14.56
C LYS A 109 -2.09 -9.36 14.70
N TYR A 110 -2.69 -8.98 13.59
CA TYR A 110 -3.89 -8.12 13.58
C TYR A 110 -5.20 -8.90 13.63
N THR A 111 -5.20 -10.18 13.31
CA THR A 111 -6.37 -11.05 13.45
C THR A 111 -6.39 -11.84 14.76
N GLY A 112 -5.24 -11.93 15.44
CA GLY A 112 -5.03 -12.33 16.83
C GLY A 112 -5.85 -13.49 17.37
N GLY A 113 -5.84 -14.67 16.79
CA GLY A 113 -6.54 -15.83 17.34
C GLY A 113 -8.08 -15.73 17.43
N ASN A 114 -8.63 -14.53 17.43
CA ASN A 114 -10.07 -14.25 17.29
C ASN A 114 -10.27 -13.54 15.95
N ARG A 115 -10.22 -14.34 14.90
CA ARG A 115 -10.02 -13.92 13.52
C ARG A 115 -11.21 -13.20 12.87
N ASP A 116 -12.32 -12.96 13.57
CA ASP A 116 -13.55 -12.45 12.99
C ASP A 116 -14.01 -11.08 13.55
N GLY A 117 -13.35 -10.54 14.60
CA GLY A 117 -13.98 -9.50 15.41
C GLY A 117 -13.89 -8.10 14.82
N ASP A 118 -12.67 -7.55 14.70
CA ASP A 118 -12.52 -6.08 14.57
C ASP A 118 -12.04 -5.64 13.17
N MET A 119 -11.82 -6.58 12.24
CA MET A 119 -11.31 -6.29 10.91
C MET A 119 -12.38 -5.72 9.97
N PHE A 120 -13.65 -5.95 10.25
CA PHE A 120 -14.76 -5.54 9.40
C PHE A 120 -15.78 -4.69 10.15
N ILE A 121 -16.34 -3.71 9.46
CA ILE A 121 -17.56 -3.00 9.86
C ILE A 121 -18.77 -3.91 9.58
N ASP A 122 -18.78 -4.53 8.42
CA ASP A 122 -19.69 -5.63 8.08
C ASP A 122 -18.93 -6.68 7.23
N HIS A 123 -19.29 -7.95 7.40
CA HIS A 123 -18.54 -9.08 6.87
C HIS A 123 -18.86 -9.37 5.40
N PRO A 124 -17.85 -9.76 4.60
CA PRO A 124 -18.09 -10.34 3.29
C PRO A 124 -18.95 -11.61 3.42
N GLU A 125 -19.86 -11.81 2.47
CA GLU A 125 -20.67 -13.04 2.44
C GLU A 125 -19.76 -14.27 2.23
N GLY A 126 -19.91 -15.28 3.07
CA GLY A 126 -19.11 -16.52 3.03
C GLY A 126 -17.69 -16.39 3.53
N TRP A 127 -17.26 -15.21 4.02
CA TRP A 127 -15.93 -15.02 4.60
C TRP A 127 -15.71 -15.89 5.84
N ASN A 128 -14.51 -16.47 5.91
CA ASN A 128 -14.05 -17.19 7.09
C ASN A 128 -12.55 -16.93 7.29
N ALA A 129 -12.20 -16.15 8.31
CA ALA A 129 -10.82 -15.82 8.63
C ALA A 129 -9.96 -17.06 8.98
N GLY A 130 -10.56 -18.13 9.49
CA GLY A 130 -9.86 -19.39 9.76
C GLY A 130 -9.34 -20.07 8.50
N THR A 131 -10.01 -19.87 7.36
CA THR A 131 -9.66 -20.44 6.06
C THR A 131 -9.03 -19.45 5.09
N TYR A 132 -9.14 -18.15 5.37
CA TYR A 132 -8.51 -17.12 4.54
C TYR A 132 -6.98 -17.29 4.51
N ARG A 133 -6.43 -17.19 3.34
CA ARG A 133 -4.97 -17.14 3.10
C ARG A 133 -4.71 -16.19 1.95
N ILE A 134 -3.65 -15.40 2.06
CA ILE A 134 -3.16 -14.61 0.94
C ILE A 134 -2.60 -15.58 -0.11
N PRO A 135 -3.12 -15.54 -1.35
CA PRO A 135 -2.61 -16.44 -2.38
C PRO A 135 -1.17 -16.06 -2.79
N PRO A 136 -0.27 -17.04 -3.01
CA PRO A 136 1.04 -16.77 -3.57
C PRO A 136 0.96 -16.00 -4.89
N ALA A 137 1.75 -14.94 -5.00
CA ALA A 137 1.81 -14.08 -6.18
C ALA A 137 3.28 -13.77 -6.54
N PRO A 138 4.08 -14.75 -6.98
CA PRO A 138 5.48 -14.52 -7.29
C PRO A 138 5.66 -13.31 -8.20
N ALA A 139 6.58 -12.42 -7.88
CA ALA A 139 6.87 -11.23 -8.68
C ALA A 139 7.29 -11.60 -10.11
N THR A 140 6.86 -10.84 -11.09
CA THR A 140 7.31 -10.96 -12.48
C THR A 140 8.46 -10.00 -12.80
N GLY A 141 8.63 -8.97 -11.97
CA GLY A 141 9.72 -8.02 -12.05
C GLY A 141 10.07 -7.46 -10.67
N LEU A 142 11.31 -7.04 -10.51
CA LEU A 142 11.78 -6.36 -9.31
C LEU A 142 12.05 -4.89 -9.64
N VAL A 143 11.73 -4.00 -8.70
CA VAL A 143 12.00 -2.57 -8.80
C VAL A 143 12.74 -2.07 -7.57
N ALA A 144 13.54 -1.02 -7.75
CA ALA A 144 14.39 -0.45 -6.73
C ALA A 144 14.37 1.09 -6.81
N GLU A 145 15.08 1.73 -5.91
CA GLU A 145 15.27 3.20 -5.89
C GLU A 145 15.69 3.73 -7.25
N GLY A 146 14.96 4.70 -7.76
CA GLY A 146 15.26 5.41 -9.00
C GLY A 146 14.75 4.73 -10.28
N ASP A 147 14.22 3.52 -10.21
CA ASP A 147 13.56 2.89 -11.36
C ASP A 147 12.35 3.71 -11.79
N VAL A 148 12.00 3.59 -13.07
CA VAL A 148 10.90 4.36 -13.66
C VAL A 148 9.82 3.43 -14.18
N ILE A 149 8.60 3.62 -13.72
CA ILE A 149 7.41 2.94 -14.25
C ILE A 149 6.76 3.88 -15.27
N ASP A 150 6.95 3.57 -16.55
CA ASP A 150 6.43 4.34 -17.68
C ASP A 150 5.07 3.80 -18.12
N LEU A 151 4.07 4.67 -18.20
CA LEU A 151 2.70 4.37 -18.64
C LEU A 151 2.41 4.90 -20.05
N GLY A 152 3.43 5.47 -20.71
CA GLY A 152 3.38 5.97 -22.09
C GLY A 152 3.21 7.48 -22.23
N ASP A 153 2.40 8.10 -21.40
CA ASP A 153 2.16 9.55 -21.35
C ASP A 153 2.52 10.16 -20.00
N ARG A 154 2.84 9.31 -19.04
CA ARG A 154 3.27 9.68 -17.70
C ARG A 154 4.19 8.62 -17.13
N ALA A 155 5.01 9.01 -16.16
CA ALA A 155 5.97 8.11 -15.54
C ALA A 155 6.13 8.39 -14.05
N PHE A 156 6.32 7.35 -13.28
CA PHE A 156 6.57 7.39 -11.83
C PHE A 156 7.97 6.93 -11.51
N THR A 157 8.70 7.73 -10.75
CA THR A 157 9.97 7.29 -10.16
C THR A 157 9.68 6.48 -8.91
N VAL A 158 10.27 5.31 -8.81
CA VAL A 158 10.22 4.44 -7.64
C VAL A 158 11.12 5.03 -6.55
N LEU A 159 10.58 5.21 -5.37
CA LEU A 159 11.30 5.59 -4.16
C LEU A 159 11.30 4.40 -3.19
N HIS A 160 12.46 3.87 -2.87
CA HIS A 160 12.57 2.89 -1.80
C HIS A 160 12.47 3.62 -0.45
N THR A 161 11.41 3.38 0.29
CA THR A 161 11.03 4.08 1.53
C THR A 161 10.92 3.12 2.72
N PRO A 162 12.02 2.40 3.05
CA PRO A 162 12.01 1.40 4.11
C PRO A 162 11.83 2.03 5.50
N GLY A 163 11.45 1.18 6.44
CA GLY A 163 11.30 1.53 7.86
C GLY A 163 9.97 1.05 8.44
N HIS A 164 8.87 1.21 7.71
CA HIS A 164 7.60 0.54 7.97
C HIS A 164 7.70 -0.97 7.68
N SER A 165 8.27 -1.29 6.54
CA SER A 165 8.72 -2.62 6.15
C SER A 165 10.06 -2.52 5.40
N PRO A 166 10.81 -3.62 5.20
CA PRO A 166 12.15 -3.55 4.62
C PRO A 166 12.15 -3.22 3.12
N GLY A 167 11.11 -3.58 2.39
CA GLY A 167 10.98 -3.37 0.96
C GLY A 167 9.96 -2.30 0.58
N HIS A 168 9.47 -1.52 1.53
CA HIS A 168 8.43 -0.54 1.25
C HIS A 168 8.80 0.42 0.12
N LEU A 169 7.86 0.62 -0.81
CA LEU A 169 7.99 1.49 -1.97
C LEU A 169 6.96 2.60 -1.96
N SER A 170 7.39 3.77 -2.39
CA SER A 170 6.53 4.90 -2.76
C SER A 170 6.77 5.28 -4.21
N LEU A 171 5.87 6.04 -4.82
CA LEU A 171 6.00 6.48 -6.21
C LEU A 171 5.90 8.00 -6.29
N TRP A 172 6.80 8.60 -7.06
CA TRP A 172 6.85 10.03 -7.30
C TRP A 172 6.63 10.38 -8.77
N GLU A 173 5.64 11.21 -9.06
CA GLU A 173 5.43 11.82 -10.36
C GLU A 173 5.72 13.32 -10.29
N ALA A 174 6.86 13.73 -10.81
CA ALA A 174 7.30 15.12 -10.75
C ALA A 174 6.42 16.05 -11.60
N ALA A 175 5.87 15.57 -12.71
CA ALA A 175 5.07 16.37 -13.63
C ALA A 175 3.79 16.91 -12.98
N THR A 176 3.13 16.15 -12.12
CA THR A 176 1.90 16.55 -11.42
C THR A 176 2.15 16.92 -9.96
N GLY A 177 3.34 16.63 -9.42
CA GLY A 177 3.63 16.77 -7.99
C GLY A 177 2.87 15.73 -7.15
N THR A 178 2.64 14.54 -7.69
CA THR A 178 1.90 13.48 -7.01
C THR A 178 2.86 12.49 -6.33
N LEU A 179 2.66 12.26 -5.04
CA LEU A 179 3.34 11.24 -4.26
C LEU A 179 2.32 10.14 -3.86
N ILE A 180 2.52 8.92 -4.35
CA ILE A 180 1.84 7.74 -3.82
C ILE A 180 2.72 7.23 -2.69
N ALA A 181 2.40 7.61 -1.46
CA ALA A 181 3.25 7.39 -0.28
C ALA A 181 3.01 6.03 0.37
N GLN A 182 1.85 5.46 0.17
CA GLN A 182 1.39 4.25 0.86
C GLN A 182 1.63 4.35 2.38
N ASP A 183 2.18 3.33 3.04
CA ASP A 183 2.24 3.25 4.50
C ASP A 183 3.41 3.99 5.14
N VAL A 184 4.29 4.56 4.33
CA VAL A 184 5.36 5.38 4.90
C VAL A 184 4.84 6.70 5.45
N VAL A 185 3.83 7.33 4.82
CA VAL A 185 3.17 8.55 5.33
C VAL A 185 1.70 8.57 4.94
N TYR A 186 0.82 8.47 5.93
CA TYR A 186 -0.62 8.71 5.79
C TYR A 186 -1.16 9.52 6.98
N ASP A 187 -2.34 10.12 6.87
CA ASP A 187 -2.92 10.96 7.92
C ASP A 187 -3.63 10.14 8.99
N GLY A 188 -2.85 9.30 9.69
CA GLY A 188 -3.31 8.41 10.73
C GLY A 188 -2.17 7.94 11.64
N PRO A 189 -2.41 6.93 12.49
CA PRO A 189 -1.39 6.35 13.37
C PRO A 189 -0.43 5.48 12.55
N LEU A 190 0.79 5.96 12.34
CA LEU A 190 1.81 5.20 11.60
C LEU A 190 2.26 3.98 12.40
N VAL A 191 2.30 2.83 11.76
CA VAL A 191 2.76 1.57 12.36
C VAL A 191 4.29 1.53 12.33
N THR A 192 4.90 1.53 13.52
CA THR A 192 6.37 1.55 13.71
C THR A 192 6.89 0.36 14.49
N GLU A 193 6.00 -0.49 15.00
CA GLU A 193 6.32 -1.61 15.88
C GLU A 193 5.67 -2.90 15.36
N CYS A 194 6.20 -3.40 14.24
CA CYS A 194 5.79 -4.66 13.64
C CYS A 194 7.01 -5.43 13.15
N ARG A 195 6.81 -6.69 12.77
CA ARG A 195 7.86 -7.50 12.19
C ARG A 195 8.37 -6.83 10.90
N GLY A 196 9.68 -6.70 10.77
CA GLY A 196 10.33 -6.05 9.64
C GLY A 196 10.44 -4.52 9.77
N ALA A 197 9.74 -3.88 10.72
CA ALA A 197 9.90 -2.45 10.96
C ALA A 197 11.25 -2.11 11.62
N ASP A 198 11.85 -1.01 11.18
CA ASP A 198 13.07 -0.45 11.76
C ASP A 198 12.91 1.07 11.93
N ILE A 199 12.82 1.51 13.18
CA ILE A 199 12.58 2.92 13.49
C ILE A 199 13.73 3.83 13.07
N GLY A 200 14.97 3.36 13.13
CA GLY A 200 16.14 4.13 12.71
C GLY A 200 16.15 4.38 11.21
N VAL A 201 15.83 3.34 10.44
CA VAL A 201 15.66 3.41 8.98
C VAL A 201 14.46 4.27 8.64
N TYR A 202 13.34 4.14 9.36
CA TYR A 202 12.14 4.94 9.13
C TYR A 202 12.41 6.45 9.34
N VAL A 203 13.14 6.82 10.40
CA VAL A 203 13.56 8.21 10.64
C VAL A 203 14.42 8.73 9.47
N ALA A 204 15.34 7.94 8.94
CA ALA A 204 16.15 8.32 7.79
C ALA A 204 15.29 8.51 6.52
N THR A 205 14.34 7.61 6.29
CA THR A 205 13.37 7.71 5.20
C THR A 205 12.51 8.97 5.33
N MET A 206 11.96 9.26 6.52
CA MET A 206 11.16 10.46 6.75
C MET A 206 11.95 11.76 6.51
N ARG A 207 13.23 11.81 6.94
CA ARG A 207 14.10 12.97 6.65
C ARG A 207 14.29 13.18 5.16
N ARG A 208 14.48 12.09 4.40
CA ARG A 208 14.61 12.15 2.94
C ARG A 208 13.30 12.60 2.28
N LEU A 209 12.18 12.06 2.68
CA LEU A 209 10.87 12.43 2.15
C LEU A 209 10.51 13.89 2.43
N ARG A 210 10.98 14.45 3.54
CA ARG A 210 10.78 15.86 3.89
C ARG A 210 11.32 16.86 2.85
N GLU A 211 12.27 16.43 2.04
CA GLU A 211 12.86 17.26 0.96
C GLU A 211 12.00 17.26 -0.32
N ILE A 212 10.98 16.40 -0.40
CA ILE A 212 10.02 16.38 -1.51
C ILE A 212 8.95 17.44 -1.26
N GLU A 213 8.54 18.15 -2.32
CA GLU A 213 7.45 19.13 -2.27
C GLU A 213 6.23 18.63 -3.07
N PRO A 214 5.44 17.70 -2.54
CA PRO A 214 4.30 17.16 -3.26
C PRO A 214 3.16 18.16 -3.29
N ARG A 215 2.47 18.26 -4.43
CA ARG A 215 1.17 18.96 -4.52
C ARG A 215 0.08 18.17 -3.79
N ILE A 216 0.11 16.85 -3.97
CA ILE A 216 -0.83 15.90 -3.36
C ILE A 216 -0.09 14.63 -2.92
N VAL A 217 -0.52 14.08 -1.79
CA VAL A 217 -0.02 12.82 -1.24
C VAL A 217 -1.19 11.86 -1.10
N HIS A 218 -1.01 10.67 -1.63
CA HIS A 218 -1.91 9.54 -1.54
C HIS A 218 -1.28 8.48 -0.64
N GLY A 219 -1.81 8.34 0.57
CA GLY A 219 -1.35 7.33 1.54
C GLY A 219 -2.03 5.98 1.36
N GLY A 220 -1.48 4.95 2.00
CA GLY A 220 -2.06 3.60 2.01
C GLY A 220 -3.35 3.51 2.83
N HIS A 221 -3.57 4.45 3.74
CA HIS A 221 -4.74 4.55 4.58
C HIS A 221 -5.22 6.00 4.68
N TYR A 222 -6.48 6.19 5.12
CA TYR A 222 -7.12 7.49 5.35
C TYR A 222 -7.19 8.37 4.09
N ALA A 223 -7.48 9.66 4.29
CA ALA A 223 -7.68 10.60 3.19
C ALA A 223 -6.35 11.10 2.61
N SER A 224 -6.36 11.44 1.32
CA SER A 224 -5.26 12.17 0.66
C SER A 224 -5.12 13.59 1.21
N PHE A 225 -3.93 14.15 1.15
CA PHE A 225 -3.61 15.45 1.73
C PHE A 225 -2.54 16.21 0.90
N GLY A 226 -2.41 17.51 1.14
CA GLY A 226 -1.45 18.37 0.44
C GLY A 226 -0.14 18.57 1.20
N ALA A 227 0.77 19.35 0.59
CA ALA A 227 2.14 19.63 1.07
C ALA A 227 2.23 20.08 2.54
N VAL A 228 1.32 20.93 2.98
CA VAL A 228 1.35 21.46 4.36
C VAL A 228 1.15 20.32 5.36
N ARG A 229 0.12 19.47 5.12
CA ARG A 229 -0.14 18.34 6.00
C ARG A 229 0.97 17.30 5.94
N PHE A 230 1.54 17.05 4.76
CA PHE A 230 2.69 16.17 4.59
C PHE A 230 3.86 16.57 5.49
N ARG A 231 4.26 17.83 5.46
CA ARG A 231 5.33 18.34 6.33
C ARG A 231 4.99 18.21 7.82
N GLN A 232 3.76 18.54 8.21
CA GLN A 232 3.31 18.41 9.61
C GLN A 232 3.39 16.96 10.12
N LEU A 233 2.99 16.00 9.30
CA LEU A 233 3.03 14.58 9.66
C LEU A 233 4.46 14.10 9.83
N ILE A 234 5.35 14.45 8.91
CA ILE A 234 6.78 14.10 8.99
C ILE A 234 7.44 14.77 10.21
N ASP A 235 7.22 16.08 10.41
CA ASP A 235 7.81 16.82 11.54
C ASP A 235 7.34 16.21 12.88
N LYS A 236 6.03 15.93 13.02
CA LYS A 236 5.48 15.26 14.20
C LYS A 236 6.12 13.88 14.45
N PHE A 237 6.32 13.10 13.39
CA PHE A 237 6.98 11.80 13.49
C PHE A 237 8.43 11.95 13.97
N LEU A 238 9.18 12.86 13.38
CA LEU A 238 10.57 13.10 13.70
C LEU A 238 10.75 13.65 15.13
N GLU A 239 9.87 14.54 15.60
CA GLU A 239 9.85 15.05 16.98
C GLU A 239 9.60 13.92 17.96
N GLY A 240 8.62 13.06 17.71
CA GLY A 240 8.26 11.94 18.58
C GLY A 240 9.33 10.83 18.67
N LYS A 241 10.16 10.68 17.62
CA LYS A 241 11.18 9.62 17.51
C LYS A 241 12.61 10.14 17.53
N GLY A 242 12.81 11.47 17.48
CA GLY A 242 14.14 12.10 17.51
C GLY A 242 14.88 11.99 18.86
N CYS A 243 14.23 11.47 19.91
CA CYS A 243 14.81 11.21 21.22
C CYS A 243 15.17 9.74 21.47
N VAL A 244 15.20 8.89 20.48
CA VAL A 244 15.74 7.52 20.65
C VAL A 244 17.28 7.65 20.69
N SER A 245 17.82 7.90 21.91
CA SER A 245 19.24 7.71 22.21
C SER A 245 19.59 6.27 21.82
N HIS A 246 20.58 6.10 20.95
CA HIS A 246 21.19 4.79 20.75
C HIS A 246 21.57 4.24 22.13
N PRO A 247 21.12 3.03 22.51
CA PRO A 247 21.78 2.33 23.61
C PRO A 247 23.21 2.09 23.13
N GLY A 248 24.13 2.58 23.93
CA GLY A 248 25.56 2.60 23.65
C GLY A 248 26.14 1.26 23.23
N ARG A 249 27.20 1.40 22.48
CA ARG A 249 28.12 0.37 22.00
C ARG A 249 28.48 -0.68 23.07
#